data_9db98ca3e71b91bf07606d183eef8dbc
#
_entry.id   9db98ca3e71b91bf07606d183eef8dbc
#
_cell.length_a   1.000
_cell.length_b   1.000
_cell.length_c   1.000
_cell.angle_alpha   90.00
_cell.angle_beta   90.00
_cell.angle_gamma   90.00
#
_symmetry.space_group_name_H-M   'P 1'
#
loop_
_entity.id
_entity.type
_entity.pdbx_description
1 polymer ?
#
loop_
_entity_poly.entity_id
_entity_poly.type
_entity_poly.pdbx_seq_one_letter_code
_entity_poly.pdbx_strand_id
1 'polypeptide(L)'
;ALGTGLLTAAVGAWTQQAAAPMPAAPMPGEFVVIDGRVDRGTYSGWKLFHTHCVGCHGVGGTGTGIAPNLVEKIGNYTPRGFAIKVLTSYRIVPMSPDGRPPDDADDREALLELVMKRERSERGQPLMPAWSDADDVAPHVLDIYAYLNARAEGGLGLGKPKLLADKPR
;
A
#
# COMPACT_ATOMS: atom_id res chain seq x y z
N ALA A 1 32.84 -33.16 67.07
CA ALA A 1 32.34 -31.89 66.52
C ALA A 1 31.71 -32.15 65.15
N LEU A 2 30.36 -32.17 65.07
CA LEU A 2 29.61 -32.37 63.86
C LEU A 2 29.22 -30.96 63.30
N GLY A 3 29.79 -30.58 62.15
CA GLY A 3 29.46 -29.32 61.46
C GLY A 3 28.30 -29.53 60.53
N THR A 4 27.15 -28.90 60.84
CA THR A 4 25.96 -28.90 60.01
C THR A 4 26.09 -27.76 58.98
N GLY A 5 26.37 -28.07 57.69
CA GLY A 5 26.35 -27.10 56.60
C GLY A 5 24.93 -26.82 56.12
N LEU A 6 24.45 -25.60 56.29
CA LEU A 6 23.22 -25.12 55.65
C LEU A 6 23.48 -24.82 54.17
N LEU A 7 22.83 -25.58 53.28
CA LEU A 7 22.73 -25.25 51.87
C LEU A 7 21.58 -24.29 51.66
N THR A 8 21.89 -22.99 51.41
CA THR A 8 20.89 -22.01 50.98
C THR A 8 20.67 -22.15 49.48
N ALA A 9 19.52 -22.69 49.08
CA ALA A 9 19.08 -22.68 47.69
C ALA A 9 18.64 -21.28 47.29
N ALA A 10 19.37 -20.63 46.37
CA ALA A 10 18.97 -19.38 45.76
C ALA A 10 17.87 -19.69 44.72
N VAL A 11 16.63 -19.32 45.04
CA VAL A 11 15.50 -19.35 44.11
C VAL A 11 15.65 -18.16 43.20
N GLY A 12 16.13 -18.35 41.96
CA GLY A 12 16.21 -17.34 40.94
C GLY A 12 14.78 -16.90 40.57
N ALA A 13 14.42 -15.67 40.93
CA ALA A 13 13.19 -15.06 40.49
C ALA A 13 13.28 -14.78 38.98
N TRP A 14 12.61 -15.60 38.19
CA TRP A 14 12.38 -15.30 36.77
C TRP A 14 11.39 -14.14 36.71
N THR A 15 11.88 -12.92 36.49
CA THR A 15 11.05 -11.79 36.17
C THR A 15 10.46 -12.04 34.79
N GLN A 16 9.18 -12.36 34.77
CA GLN A 16 8.39 -12.47 33.57
C GLN A 16 8.26 -11.06 32.98
N GLN A 17 9.09 -10.75 31.99
CA GLN A 17 9.06 -9.47 31.31
C GLN A 17 7.72 -9.42 30.56
N ALA A 18 6.80 -8.58 31.04
CA ALA A 18 5.52 -8.39 30.38
C ALA A 18 5.79 -7.93 28.94
N ALA A 19 5.27 -8.71 27.98
CA ALA A 19 5.36 -8.35 26.58
C ALA A 19 4.76 -6.96 26.39
N ALA A 20 5.47 -6.08 25.68
CA ALA A 20 4.96 -4.75 25.35
C ALA A 20 3.58 -4.88 24.71
N PRO A 21 2.62 -3.98 25.03
CA PRO A 21 1.30 -4.01 24.44
C PRO A 21 1.42 -3.90 22.92
N MET A 22 0.71 -4.76 22.21
CA MET A 22 0.63 -4.68 20.75
C MET A 22 0.06 -3.33 20.35
N PRO A 23 0.62 -2.66 19.32
CA PRO A 23 0.05 -1.43 18.82
C PRO A 23 -1.40 -1.63 18.40
N ALA A 24 -2.22 -0.59 18.53
CA ALA A 24 -3.58 -0.58 18.03
C ALA A 24 -3.58 -0.88 16.52
N ALA A 25 -4.67 -1.48 16.01
CA ALA A 25 -4.79 -1.69 14.57
C ALA A 25 -4.67 -0.34 13.85
N PRO A 26 -3.81 -0.23 12.83
CA PRO A 26 -3.64 1.02 12.09
C PRO A 26 -4.93 1.41 11.37
N MET A 27 -5.11 2.71 11.16
CA MET A 27 -6.19 3.22 10.34
C MET A 27 -5.96 2.86 8.85
N PRO A 28 -7.01 2.85 8.02
CA PRO A 28 -6.84 2.59 6.59
C PRO A 28 -5.79 3.50 5.94
N GLY A 29 -4.79 2.91 5.32
CA GLY A 29 -3.66 3.64 4.71
C GLY A 29 -2.45 3.83 5.63
N GLU A 30 -2.58 3.60 6.91
CA GLU A 30 -1.44 3.52 7.84
C GLU A 30 -0.84 2.11 7.85
N PHE A 31 0.39 1.99 8.32
CA PHE A 31 1.07 0.71 8.43
C PHE A 31 1.81 0.56 9.77
N VAL A 32 2.00 -0.68 10.16
CA VAL A 32 2.87 -1.04 11.29
C VAL A 32 3.88 -2.07 10.82
N VAL A 33 5.17 -1.77 11.04
CA VAL A 33 6.28 -2.70 10.79
C VAL A 33 7.08 -2.87 12.06
N ILE A 34 7.21 -4.10 12.54
CA ILE A 34 8.02 -4.48 13.71
C ILE A 34 8.84 -5.71 13.32
N ASP A 35 10.15 -5.60 13.34
CA ASP A 35 11.09 -6.68 13.02
C ASP A 35 10.75 -7.39 11.68
N GLY A 36 10.41 -6.60 10.65
CA GLY A 36 10.03 -7.10 9.33
C GLY A 36 8.68 -7.81 9.26
N ARG A 37 7.90 -7.74 10.33
CA ARG A 37 6.51 -8.21 10.40
C ARG A 37 5.57 -7.03 10.24
N VAL A 38 4.44 -7.25 9.60
CA VAL A 38 3.48 -6.20 9.25
C VAL A 38 2.08 -6.50 9.79
N ASP A 39 1.31 -5.46 9.97
CA ASP A 39 -0.12 -5.57 10.20
C ASP A 39 -0.86 -6.23 9.02
N ARG A 40 -2.13 -6.59 9.27
CA ARG A 40 -2.95 -7.32 8.31
C ARG A 40 -3.25 -6.51 7.03
N GLY A 41 -3.49 -5.21 7.13
CA GLY A 41 -3.75 -4.32 5.99
C GLY A 41 -2.51 -4.23 5.09
N THR A 42 -1.35 -3.93 5.66
CA THR A 42 -0.07 -3.89 4.93
C THR A 42 0.26 -5.23 4.24
N TYR A 43 -0.04 -6.36 4.90
CA TYR A 43 0.14 -7.67 4.29
C TYR A 43 -0.83 -7.92 3.12
N SER A 44 -2.09 -7.51 3.27
CA SER A 44 -3.10 -7.56 2.21
C SER A 44 -2.65 -6.71 1.01
N GLY A 45 -2.18 -5.49 1.27
CA GLY A 45 -1.62 -4.60 0.25
C GLY A 45 -0.44 -5.20 -0.50
N TRP A 46 0.48 -5.87 0.21
CA TRP A 46 1.57 -6.61 -0.42
C TRP A 46 1.04 -7.68 -1.38
N LYS A 47 0.05 -8.47 -0.96
CA LYS A 47 -0.56 -9.53 -1.81
C LYS A 47 -1.19 -8.94 -3.06
N LEU A 48 -2.06 -7.94 -2.90
CA LEU A 48 -2.77 -7.30 -4.01
C LEU A 48 -1.81 -6.63 -4.98
N PHE A 49 -0.79 -5.93 -4.47
CA PHE A 49 0.24 -5.35 -5.30
C PHE A 49 0.96 -6.40 -6.16
N HIS A 50 1.34 -7.53 -5.58
CA HIS A 50 2.03 -8.60 -6.29
C HIS A 50 1.11 -9.39 -7.23
N THR A 51 -0.19 -9.36 -7.01
CA THR A 51 -1.17 -10.00 -7.92
C THR A 51 -1.46 -9.11 -9.12
N HIS A 52 -1.64 -7.81 -8.92
CA HIS A 52 -2.23 -6.93 -9.93
C HIS A 52 -1.28 -5.85 -10.49
N CYS A 53 -0.28 -5.42 -9.71
CA CYS A 53 0.50 -4.22 -10.02
C CYS A 53 1.95 -4.51 -10.42
N VAL A 54 2.52 -5.63 -9.94
CA VAL A 54 3.94 -5.96 -10.11
C VAL A 54 4.36 -6.08 -11.57
N GLY A 55 3.47 -6.55 -12.45
CA GLY A 55 3.77 -6.74 -13.87
C GLY A 55 4.20 -5.44 -14.57
N CYS A 56 3.62 -4.33 -14.17
CA CYS A 56 3.96 -3.02 -14.72
C CYS A 56 4.92 -2.23 -13.82
N HIS A 57 4.67 -2.22 -12.50
CA HIS A 57 5.42 -1.37 -11.56
C HIS A 57 6.68 -2.03 -10.96
N GLY A 58 6.98 -3.25 -11.36
CA GLY A 58 8.17 -3.97 -10.89
C GLY A 58 8.04 -4.52 -9.47
N VAL A 59 8.94 -5.43 -9.12
CA VAL A 59 8.98 -6.04 -7.79
C VAL A 59 9.16 -4.96 -6.73
N GLY A 60 8.25 -4.94 -5.76
CA GLY A 60 8.28 -3.96 -4.67
C GLY A 60 7.97 -2.51 -5.08
N GLY A 61 7.44 -2.27 -6.28
CA GLY A 61 7.02 -0.94 -6.73
C GLY A 61 8.16 -0.04 -7.20
N THR A 62 9.30 -0.61 -7.56
CA THR A 62 10.52 0.14 -7.96
C THR A 62 10.50 0.65 -9.41
N GLY A 63 9.40 0.43 -10.12
CA GLY A 63 9.25 0.85 -11.50
C GLY A 63 9.83 -0.14 -12.52
N THR A 64 9.47 0.09 -13.78
CA THR A 64 10.01 -0.62 -14.96
C THR A 64 10.10 0.37 -16.12
N GLY A 65 10.48 -0.09 -17.31
CA GLY A 65 10.36 0.71 -18.54
C GLY A 65 8.91 1.03 -18.96
N ILE A 66 7.93 0.36 -18.33
CA ILE A 66 6.49 0.50 -18.65
C ILE A 66 5.79 1.46 -17.69
N ALA A 67 6.12 1.41 -16.41
CA ALA A 67 5.41 2.16 -15.36
C ALA A 67 6.39 2.75 -14.32
N PRO A 68 6.02 3.87 -13.69
CA PRO A 68 6.94 4.60 -12.81
C PRO A 68 7.24 3.86 -11.51
N ASN A 69 8.36 4.27 -10.88
CA ASN A 69 8.72 3.90 -9.52
C ASN A 69 7.71 4.49 -8.52
N LEU A 70 6.92 3.63 -7.91
CA LEU A 70 5.90 4.04 -6.94
C LEU A 70 6.50 4.34 -5.58
N VAL A 71 7.57 3.67 -5.19
CA VAL A 71 8.26 3.90 -3.91
C VAL A 71 8.79 5.33 -3.82
N GLU A 72 9.32 5.89 -4.91
CA GLU A 72 9.75 7.29 -4.97
C GLU A 72 8.59 8.28 -5.00
N LYS A 73 7.45 7.87 -5.53
CA LYS A 73 6.32 8.77 -5.80
C LYS A 73 5.25 8.77 -4.72
N ILE A 74 5.17 7.72 -3.90
CA ILE A 74 4.06 7.51 -2.97
C ILE A 74 3.93 8.64 -1.95
N GLY A 75 5.03 9.20 -1.48
CA GLY A 75 5.05 10.33 -0.55
C GLY A 75 4.39 11.62 -1.08
N ASN A 76 4.16 11.71 -2.40
CA ASN A 76 3.45 12.84 -3.01
C ASN A 76 1.92 12.68 -2.99
N TYR A 77 1.41 11.56 -2.51
CA TYR A 77 -0.01 11.27 -2.46
C TYR A 77 -0.53 11.22 -1.03
N THR A 78 -1.68 11.83 -0.81
CA THR A 78 -2.51 11.49 0.35
C THR A 78 -3.19 10.14 0.12
N PRO A 79 -3.65 9.43 1.17
CA PRO A 79 -4.39 8.17 1.01
C PRO A 79 -5.56 8.31 0.03
N ARG A 80 -6.32 9.40 0.15
CA ARG A 80 -7.44 9.71 -0.76
C ARG A 80 -6.98 9.96 -2.20
N GLY A 81 -5.92 10.75 -2.38
CA GLY A 81 -5.36 11.05 -3.71
C GLY A 81 -4.86 9.80 -4.42
N PHE A 82 -4.21 8.90 -3.69
CA PHE A 82 -3.78 7.60 -4.19
C PHE A 82 -4.98 6.74 -4.60
N ALA A 83 -6.00 6.64 -3.73
CA ALA A 83 -7.20 5.87 -4.02
C ALA A 83 -7.89 6.38 -5.30
N ILE A 84 -8.11 7.68 -5.41
CA ILE A 84 -8.68 8.29 -6.63
C ILE A 84 -7.81 7.91 -7.85
N LYS A 85 -6.49 8.06 -7.77
CA LYS A 85 -5.59 7.77 -8.89
C LYS A 85 -5.67 6.32 -9.35
N VAL A 86 -5.71 5.37 -8.43
CA VAL A 86 -5.77 3.93 -8.74
C VAL A 86 -7.15 3.56 -9.27
N LEU A 87 -8.21 4.03 -8.63
CA LEU A 87 -9.58 3.63 -8.97
C LEU A 87 -10.09 4.28 -10.27
N THR A 88 -9.56 5.46 -10.64
CA THR A 88 -10.10 6.25 -11.76
C THR A 88 -9.08 6.55 -12.85
N SER A 89 -7.93 5.89 -12.90
CA SER A 89 -6.82 6.22 -13.81
C SER A 89 -7.20 6.34 -15.28
N TYR A 90 -8.25 5.68 -15.71
CA TYR A 90 -8.78 5.74 -17.09
C TYR A 90 -10.01 6.63 -17.27
N ARG A 91 -10.69 6.93 -16.18
CA ARG A 91 -11.80 7.87 -16.24
C ARG A 91 -11.24 9.29 -16.09
N ILE A 92 -10.48 9.72 -17.08
CA ILE A 92 -10.34 11.16 -17.29
C ILE A 92 -11.69 11.60 -17.80
N VAL A 93 -12.53 12.06 -16.88
CA VAL A 93 -13.55 13.01 -17.25
C VAL A 93 -12.78 14.31 -17.43
N PRO A 94 -12.59 14.77 -18.67
CA PRO A 94 -11.97 16.04 -18.89
C PRO A 94 -12.87 17.08 -18.26
N MET A 95 -12.33 17.80 -17.33
CA MET A 95 -13.00 18.92 -16.71
C MET A 95 -12.63 20.16 -17.51
N SER A 96 -13.61 21.03 -17.79
CA SER A 96 -13.37 22.36 -18.30
C SER A 96 -12.30 23.07 -17.46
N PRO A 97 -11.59 24.09 -17.98
CA PRO A 97 -10.59 24.85 -17.24
C PRO A 97 -11.08 25.40 -15.90
N ASP A 98 -12.40 25.58 -15.77
CA ASP A 98 -13.10 26.00 -14.54
C ASP A 98 -13.50 24.83 -13.61
N GLY A 99 -13.13 23.61 -13.96
CA GLY A 99 -13.38 22.41 -13.12
C GLY A 99 -14.80 21.85 -13.22
N ARG A 100 -15.62 22.29 -14.19
CA ARG A 100 -16.97 21.75 -14.44
C ARG A 100 -16.95 20.66 -15.51
N PRO A 101 -17.85 19.68 -15.45
CA PRO A 101 -18.07 18.80 -16.59
C PRO A 101 -18.56 19.60 -17.80
N PRO A 102 -18.20 19.21 -19.04
CA PRO A 102 -18.64 19.93 -20.24
C PRO A 102 -20.17 19.87 -20.36
N ASP A 103 -20.77 21.04 -20.39
CA ASP A 103 -22.24 21.21 -20.37
C ASP A 103 -22.87 21.28 -21.75
N ASP A 104 -22.11 21.63 -22.80
CA ASP A 104 -22.61 21.76 -24.15
C ASP A 104 -22.01 20.74 -25.15
N ALA A 105 -22.57 20.68 -26.35
CA ALA A 105 -22.20 19.73 -27.38
C ALA A 105 -20.81 20.03 -27.98
N ASP A 106 -20.47 21.32 -28.11
CA ASP A 106 -19.19 21.74 -28.69
C ASP A 106 -18.02 21.44 -27.77
N ASP A 107 -18.20 21.64 -26.46
CA ASP A 107 -17.23 21.26 -25.45
C ASP A 107 -17.01 19.72 -25.40
N ARG A 108 -18.08 18.95 -25.60
CA ARG A 108 -18.01 17.48 -25.68
C ARG A 108 -17.24 17.00 -26.89
N GLU A 109 -17.42 17.66 -28.04
CA GLU A 109 -16.73 17.31 -29.28
C GLU A 109 -15.25 17.65 -29.22
N ALA A 110 -14.90 18.85 -28.73
CA ALA A 110 -13.51 19.23 -28.47
C ALA A 110 -12.81 18.30 -27.50
N LEU A 111 -13.54 17.85 -26.50
CA LEU A 111 -13.11 16.89 -25.52
C LEU A 111 -12.86 15.52 -26.12
N LEU A 112 -13.82 15.01 -26.92
CA LEU A 112 -13.70 13.75 -27.63
C LEU A 112 -12.48 13.78 -28.56
N GLU A 113 -12.25 14.88 -29.27
CA GLU A 113 -11.10 15.05 -30.13
C GLU A 113 -9.78 15.02 -29.33
N LEU A 114 -9.73 15.66 -28.15
CA LEU A 114 -8.58 15.65 -27.27
C LEU A 114 -8.27 14.24 -26.78
N VAL A 115 -9.29 13.49 -26.36
CA VAL A 115 -9.16 12.10 -25.93
C VAL A 115 -8.68 11.22 -27.07
N MET A 116 -9.29 11.35 -28.25
CA MET A 116 -8.91 10.58 -29.44
C MET A 116 -7.51 10.94 -29.96
N LYS A 117 -7.08 12.18 -29.81
CA LYS A 117 -5.72 12.62 -30.16
C LYS A 117 -4.72 12.03 -29.19
N ARG A 118 -5.04 12.02 -27.90
CA ARG A 118 -4.22 11.41 -26.86
C ARG A 118 -4.09 9.90 -27.05
N GLU A 119 -5.19 9.18 -27.27
CA GLU A 119 -5.16 7.75 -27.56
C GLU A 119 -4.34 7.40 -28.80
N ARG A 120 -4.36 8.28 -29.83
CA ARG A 120 -3.52 8.10 -31.02
C ARG A 120 -2.04 8.34 -30.77
N SER A 121 -1.69 9.28 -29.91
CA SER A 121 -0.29 9.59 -29.59
C SER A 121 0.31 8.58 -28.61
N GLU A 122 -0.53 7.94 -27.80
CA GLU A 122 -0.13 6.97 -26.78
C GLU A 122 -0.28 5.50 -27.23
N ARG A 123 -0.59 5.27 -28.52
CA ARG A 123 -0.69 3.91 -29.07
C ARG A 123 0.61 3.15 -28.85
N GLY A 124 0.53 2.12 -28.04
CA GLY A 124 1.64 1.21 -27.71
C GLY A 124 2.21 1.42 -26.31
N GLN A 125 1.76 2.43 -25.56
CA GLN A 125 2.08 2.51 -24.13
C GLN A 125 0.99 1.82 -23.30
N PRO A 126 1.36 0.85 -22.46
CA PRO A 126 0.41 0.22 -21.57
C PRO A 126 -0.07 1.28 -20.57
N LEU A 127 -1.36 1.54 -20.60
CA LEU A 127 -1.99 2.46 -19.64
C LEU A 127 -2.35 1.67 -18.38
N MET A 128 -2.26 2.30 -17.20
CA MET A 128 -2.69 1.69 -15.94
C MET A 128 -4.21 1.49 -15.94
N PRO A 129 -4.76 0.28 -15.65
CA PRO A 129 -6.19 0.03 -15.57
C PRO A 129 -6.88 0.86 -14.47
N ALA A 130 -8.13 1.24 -14.67
CA ALA A 130 -8.99 1.71 -13.58
C ALA A 130 -9.45 0.50 -12.77
N TRP A 131 -9.26 0.56 -11.46
CA TRP A 131 -9.53 -0.56 -10.56
C TRP A 131 -10.84 -0.39 -9.77
N SER A 132 -11.70 0.55 -10.16
CA SER A 132 -12.99 0.80 -9.46
C SER A 132 -13.92 -0.41 -9.48
N ASP A 133 -13.85 -1.22 -10.51
CA ASP A 133 -14.75 -2.36 -10.74
C ASP A 133 -14.10 -3.70 -10.34
N ALA A 134 -12.91 -3.65 -9.74
CA ALA A 134 -12.22 -4.83 -9.23
C ALA A 134 -12.60 -5.09 -7.77
N ASP A 135 -13.41 -6.11 -7.54
CA ASP A 135 -13.98 -6.44 -6.23
C ASP A 135 -12.93 -6.72 -5.15
N ASP A 136 -11.75 -7.18 -5.54
CA ASP A 136 -10.64 -7.46 -4.63
C ASP A 136 -9.68 -6.28 -4.44
N VAL A 137 -9.64 -5.31 -5.36
CA VAL A 137 -8.75 -4.15 -5.28
C VAL A 137 -9.46 -2.93 -4.68
N ALA A 138 -10.66 -2.61 -5.17
CA ALA A 138 -11.33 -1.37 -4.80
C ALA A 138 -11.53 -1.19 -3.29
N PRO A 139 -12.05 -2.20 -2.53
CA PRO A 139 -12.22 -2.07 -1.09
C PRO A 139 -10.89 -2.05 -0.31
N HIS A 140 -9.80 -2.49 -0.93
CA HIS A 140 -8.48 -2.67 -0.32
C HIS A 140 -7.40 -1.74 -0.90
N VAL A 141 -7.79 -0.70 -1.63
CA VAL A 141 -6.84 0.23 -2.26
C VAL A 141 -5.92 0.92 -1.23
N LEU A 142 -6.42 1.19 -0.03
CA LEU A 142 -5.63 1.78 1.05
C LEU A 142 -4.66 0.79 1.69
N ASP A 143 -4.91 -0.50 1.61
CA ASP A 143 -3.96 -1.54 2.00
C ASP A 143 -2.72 -1.51 1.07
N ILE A 144 -2.95 -1.32 -0.24
CA ILE A 144 -1.87 -1.16 -1.22
C ILE A 144 -1.07 0.12 -0.92
N TYR A 145 -1.76 1.22 -0.56
CA TYR A 145 -1.12 2.46 -0.16
C TYR A 145 -0.23 2.26 1.07
N ALA A 146 -0.74 1.59 2.11
CA ALA A 146 0.01 1.25 3.32
C ALA A 146 1.28 0.43 3.00
N TYR A 147 1.15 -0.58 2.15
CA TYR A 147 2.29 -1.38 1.70
C TYR A 147 3.36 -0.54 1.00
N LEU A 148 2.96 0.32 0.05
CA LEU A 148 3.90 1.15 -0.70
C LEU A 148 4.60 2.19 0.20
N ASN A 149 3.90 2.77 1.19
CA ASN A 149 4.53 3.64 2.18
C ASN A 149 5.53 2.88 3.06
N ALA A 150 5.16 1.70 3.56
CA ALA A 150 6.08 0.86 4.33
C ALA A 150 7.35 0.51 3.54
N ARG A 151 7.25 0.38 2.21
CA ARG A 151 8.39 0.23 1.30
C ARG A 151 9.20 1.52 1.20
N ALA A 152 8.53 2.64 0.98
CA ALA A 152 9.17 3.95 0.78
C ALA A 152 9.94 4.42 2.03
N GLU A 153 9.43 4.12 3.21
CA GLU A 153 10.08 4.46 4.48
C GLU A 153 11.18 3.45 4.88
N GLY A 154 11.45 2.45 4.02
CA GLY A 154 12.50 1.45 4.26
C GLY A 154 12.14 0.39 5.31
N GLY A 155 10.90 0.37 5.79
CA GLY A 155 10.42 -0.62 6.76
C GLY A 155 10.32 -2.04 6.18
N LEU A 156 10.18 -2.16 4.86
CA LEU A 156 10.04 -3.43 4.16
C LEU A 156 11.07 -3.62 3.04
N GLY A 157 11.64 -4.81 2.98
CA GLY A 157 12.43 -5.30 1.85
C GLY A 157 11.57 -5.77 0.67
N LEU A 158 12.21 -6.33 -0.38
CA LEU A 158 11.52 -6.82 -1.58
C LEU A 158 10.77 -8.15 -1.37
N GLY A 159 11.09 -8.87 -0.31
CA GLY A 159 10.53 -10.19 -0.03
C GLY A 159 9.10 -10.13 0.51
N LYS A 160 8.50 -11.34 0.61
CA LYS A 160 7.20 -11.51 1.27
C LYS A 160 7.30 -11.15 2.75
N PRO A 161 6.55 -10.16 3.25
CA PRO A 161 6.53 -9.83 4.67
C PRO A 161 5.88 -10.95 5.48
N LYS A 162 6.16 -10.97 6.78
CA LYS A 162 5.47 -11.85 7.72
C LYS A 162 4.38 -11.05 8.45
N LEU A 163 3.27 -11.70 8.76
CA LEU A 163 2.24 -11.09 9.60
C LEU A 163 2.74 -10.91 11.04
N LEU A 164 2.37 -9.79 11.65
CA LEU A 164 2.36 -9.68 13.10
C LEU A 164 1.39 -10.73 13.65
N ALA A 165 1.83 -11.47 14.67
CA ALA A 165 0.96 -12.46 15.29
C ALA A 165 -0.23 -11.76 15.92
N ASP A 166 -1.45 -12.20 15.61
CA ASP A 166 -2.62 -11.80 16.36
C ASP A 166 -2.41 -12.21 17.83
N LYS A 167 -2.73 -11.32 18.77
CA LYS A 167 -2.73 -11.68 20.19
C LYS A 167 -3.73 -12.82 20.35
N PRO A 168 -3.35 -13.98 20.92
CA PRO A 168 -4.32 -14.99 21.24
C PRO A 168 -5.37 -14.38 22.18
N ARG A 169 -6.65 -14.58 21.85
CA ARG A 169 -7.78 -14.14 22.66
C ARG A 169 -7.84 -14.94 23.96
#